data_9341cf794bd46e73c4568faa4a3d2516
#
_entry.id   9341cf794bd46e73c4568faa4a3d2516
#
_cell.length_a   1.000
_cell.length_b   1.000
_cell.length_c   1.000
_cell.angle_alpha   90.00
_cell.angle_beta   90.00
_cell.angle_gamma   90.00
#
_symmetry.space_group_name_H-M   'P 1'
#
loop_
_entity.id
_entity.type
_entity.pdbx_description
1 polymer ?
#
loop_
_entity_poly.entity_id
_entity_poly.type
_entity_poly.pdbx_seq_one_letter_code
_entity_poly.pdbx_strand_id
1 'polypeptide(L)'
;RDLVRSRGLGDVYKRQAEHYRHEHTIAFYADRLHVSRPYLSRIIRQVSGKTVNIYIMEALLSEAKRLLTFTDLAIKGIAESLGFADQSSFGKFFKKGTGMSPLNFRNKNQTSIE
;
A
#
# COMPACT_ATOMS: atom_id res chain seq x y z
N ARG A 1 9.67 -20.97 3.45
CA ARG A 1 10.43 -19.72 3.46
C ARG A 1 9.76 -18.63 2.66
N ASP A 2 9.39 -18.93 1.43
CA ASP A 2 8.69 -17.96 0.60
C ASP A 2 7.33 -17.63 1.21
N LEU A 3 6.69 -18.60 1.79
CA LEU A 3 5.41 -18.39 2.43
C LEU A 3 5.54 -17.42 3.60
N VAL A 4 6.58 -17.59 4.40
CA VAL A 4 6.81 -16.71 5.53
C VAL A 4 7.10 -15.29 5.06
N ARG A 5 7.96 -15.19 4.05
CA ARG A 5 8.31 -13.88 3.52
C ARG A 5 7.11 -13.20 2.87
N SER A 6 6.34 -13.95 2.09
CA SER A 6 5.18 -13.43 1.43
C SER A 6 4.14 -12.95 2.44
N ARG A 7 3.93 -13.75 3.48
CA ARG A 7 2.99 -13.40 4.52
C ARG A 7 3.49 -12.19 5.32
N GLY A 8 4.81 -12.15 5.58
CA GLY A 8 5.39 -11.04 6.30
C GLY A 8 5.29 -9.75 5.53
N LEU A 9 5.51 -9.80 4.23
CA LEU A 9 5.39 -8.61 3.40
C LEU A 9 3.95 -8.15 3.32
N GLY A 10 3.01 -9.07 3.33
CA GLY A 10 1.62 -8.72 3.38
C GLY A 10 1.26 -8.01 4.66
N ASP A 11 1.84 -8.44 5.78
CA ASP A 11 1.63 -7.78 7.05
C ASP A 11 2.23 -6.38 7.07
N VAL A 12 3.42 -6.22 6.48
CA VAL A 12 4.03 -4.89 6.39
C VAL A 12 3.14 -3.95 5.62
N TYR A 13 2.64 -4.41 4.51
CA TYR A 13 1.76 -3.69 3.65
C TYR A 13 0.51 -3.26 4.42
N LYS A 14 -0.11 -4.21 5.10
CA LYS A 14 -1.30 -3.94 5.87
C LYS A 14 -1.02 -2.97 7.02
N ARG A 15 0.11 -3.15 7.70
CA ARG A 15 0.50 -2.25 8.77
C ARG A 15 0.77 -0.86 8.25
N GLN A 16 1.36 -0.76 7.07
CA GLN A 16 1.60 0.54 6.45
C GLN A 16 0.27 1.25 6.23
N ALA A 17 -0.73 0.53 5.77
CA ALA A 17 -2.05 1.11 5.56
C ALA A 17 -2.64 1.60 6.87
N GLU A 18 -2.50 0.80 7.94
CA GLU A 18 -3.07 1.13 9.24
C GLU A 18 -2.37 2.29 9.91
N HIS A 19 -1.08 2.42 9.68
CA HIS A 19 -0.25 3.39 10.39
C HIS A 19 0.39 4.43 9.50
N TYR A 20 -0.13 4.58 8.31
CA TYR A 20 0.46 5.44 7.29
C TYR A 20 0.81 6.84 7.80
N ARG A 21 -0.03 7.44 8.62
CA ARG A 21 0.20 8.79 9.12
C ARG A 21 1.20 8.85 10.25
N HIS A 22 1.37 7.76 10.97
CA HIS A 22 2.10 7.77 12.23
C HIS A 22 3.46 7.12 12.12
N GLU A 23 3.53 6.03 11.42
CA GLU A 23 4.73 5.23 11.46
C GLU A 23 4.90 4.46 10.17
N HIS A 24 5.89 4.82 9.41
CA HIS A 24 6.21 4.07 8.20
C HIS A 24 7.72 3.98 8.03
N THR A 25 8.42 3.82 9.15
CA THR A 25 9.86 3.61 9.12
C THR A 25 10.14 2.12 9.04
N ILE A 26 11.30 1.80 8.50
CA ILE A 26 11.71 0.42 8.43
C ILE A 26 11.84 -0.19 9.83
N ALA A 27 12.20 0.63 10.83
CA ALA A 27 12.34 0.16 12.20
C ALA A 27 11.03 -0.40 12.73
N PHE A 28 9.95 0.32 12.49
CA PHE A 28 8.63 -0.10 12.95
C PHE A 28 8.24 -1.46 12.37
N TYR A 29 8.40 -1.59 11.06
CA TYR A 29 7.97 -2.82 10.39
C TYR A 29 8.90 -3.99 10.65
N ALA A 30 10.20 -3.73 10.79
CA ALA A 30 11.13 -4.78 11.16
C ALA A 30 10.78 -5.35 12.53
N ASP A 31 10.44 -4.48 13.46
CA ASP A 31 10.05 -4.91 14.80
C ASP A 31 8.79 -5.77 14.76
N ARG A 32 7.80 -5.33 13.99
CA ARG A 32 6.55 -6.08 13.85
C ARG A 32 6.76 -7.46 13.26
N LEU A 33 7.74 -7.60 12.37
CA LEU A 33 8.02 -8.85 11.71
C LEU A 33 9.07 -9.67 12.44
N HIS A 34 9.59 -9.13 13.54
CA HIS A 34 10.61 -9.80 14.35
C HIS A 34 11.88 -10.09 13.56
N VAL A 35 12.29 -9.11 12.77
CA VAL A 35 13.54 -9.19 12.01
C VAL A 35 14.30 -7.89 12.21
N SER A 36 15.59 -7.92 11.90
CA SER A 36 16.39 -6.70 12.01
C SER A 36 16.10 -5.77 10.83
N ARG A 37 16.35 -4.48 11.04
CA ARG A 37 16.18 -3.50 9.98
C ARG A 37 17.05 -3.80 8.77
N PRO A 38 18.34 -4.10 8.95
CA PRO A 38 19.19 -4.44 7.79
C PRO A 38 18.69 -5.67 7.04
N TYR A 39 18.20 -6.65 7.78
CA TYR A 39 17.69 -7.87 7.16
C TYR A 39 16.47 -7.55 6.29
N LEU A 40 15.50 -6.81 6.85
CA LEU A 40 14.30 -6.47 6.10
C LEU A 40 14.64 -5.65 4.87
N SER A 41 15.50 -4.65 5.04
CA SER A 41 15.91 -3.80 3.95
C SER A 41 16.58 -4.60 2.84
N ARG A 42 17.44 -5.52 3.21
CA ARG A 42 18.15 -6.35 2.24
C ARG A 42 17.18 -7.26 1.48
N ILE A 43 16.26 -7.88 2.19
CA ILE A 43 15.30 -8.79 1.55
C ILE A 43 14.42 -8.03 0.56
N ILE A 44 13.92 -6.88 0.97
CA ILE A 44 13.07 -6.09 0.09
C ILE A 44 13.85 -5.66 -1.15
N ARG A 45 15.08 -5.22 -0.96
CA ARG A 45 15.89 -4.78 -2.09
C ARG A 45 16.23 -5.96 -3.02
N GLN A 46 16.51 -7.12 -2.46
CA GLN A 46 16.81 -8.30 -3.28
C GLN A 46 15.59 -8.75 -4.07
N VAL A 47 14.41 -8.68 -3.46
CA VAL A 47 13.19 -9.15 -4.11
C VAL A 47 12.67 -8.13 -5.12
N SER A 48 12.70 -6.85 -4.78
CA SER A 48 12.06 -5.83 -5.60
C SER A 48 13.04 -4.85 -6.24
N GLY A 49 14.27 -4.78 -5.73
CA GLY A 49 15.24 -3.80 -6.21
C GLY A 49 14.98 -2.40 -5.68
N LYS A 50 14.08 -2.25 -4.73
CA LYS A 50 13.66 -0.94 -4.23
C LYS A 50 13.85 -0.85 -2.73
N THR A 51 13.83 0.38 -2.20
CA THR A 51 13.84 0.54 -0.77
C THR A 51 12.52 0.03 -0.20
N VAL A 52 12.52 -0.31 1.08
CA VAL A 52 11.31 -0.85 1.70
C VAL A 52 10.17 0.15 1.65
N ASN A 53 10.46 1.43 1.86
CA ASN A 53 9.40 2.44 1.82
C ASN A 53 8.76 2.54 0.44
N ILE A 54 9.57 2.58 -0.59
CA ILE A 54 9.05 2.65 -1.94
C ILE A 54 8.26 1.40 -2.28
N TYR A 55 8.79 0.24 -1.87
CA TYR A 55 8.09 -1.01 -2.12
C TYR A 55 6.70 -1.02 -1.48
N ILE A 56 6.63 -0.60 -0.21
CA ILE A 56 5.36 -0.60 0.51
C ILE A 56 4.38 0.40 -0.08
N MET A 57 4.88 1.58 -0.46
CA MET A 57 4.01 2.57 -1.07
C MET A 57 3.44 2.10 -2.40
N GLU A 58 4.26 1.42 -3.18
CA GLU A 58 3.78 0.89 -4.46
C GLU A 58 2.78 -0.24 -4.27
N ALA A 59 3.02 -1.09 -3.26
CA ALA A 59 2.08 -2.16 -2.97
C ALA A 59 0.74 -1.60 -2.50
N LEU A 60 0.79 -0.56 -1.67
CA LEU A 60 -0.41 0.10 -1.19
C LEU A 60 -1.20 0.73 -2.34
N LEU A 61 -0.47 1.36 -3.24
CA LEU A 61 -1.08 1.97 -4.42
C LEU A 61 -1.71 0.90 -5.32
N SER A 62 -1.04 -0.22 -5.47
CA SER A 62 -1.53 -1.33 -6.26
C SER A 62 -2.83 -1.88 -5.68
N GLU A 63 -2.90 -2.00 -4.36
CA GLU A 63 -4.11 -2.48 -3.71
C GLU A 63 -5.25 -1.47 -3.88
N ALA A 64 -4.93 -0.18 -3.81
CA ALA A 64 -5.93 0.85 -4.03
C ALA A 64 -6.51 0.73 -5.43
N LYS A 65 -5.66 0.53 -6.42
CA LYS A 65 -6.12 0.37 -7.81
C LYS A 65 -7.03 -0.84 -7.94
N ARG A 66 -6.67 -1.94 -7.29
CA ARG A 66 -7.47 -3.16 -7.34
C ARG A 66 -8.86 -2.92 -6.75
N LEU A 67 -8.92 -2.28 -5.59
CA LEU A 67 -10.19 -2.01 -4.95
C LEU A 67 -11.05 -1.05 -5.77
N LEU A 68 -10.42 -0.04 -6.36
CA LEU A 68 -11.15 0.91 -7.19
C LEU A 68 -11.71 0.26 -8.45
N THR A 69 -10.97 -0.68 -9.01
CA THR A 69 -11.34 -1.31 -10.26
C THR A 69 -12.37 -2.41 -10.08
N PHE A 70 -12.18 -3.26 -9.08
CA PHE A 70 -12.93 -4.51 -8.98
C PHE A 70 -13.96 -4.54 -7.86
N THR A 71 -14.16 -3.46 -7.13
CA THR A 71 -15.18 -3.43 -6.09
C THR A 71 -16.05 -2.20 -6.23
N ASP A 72 -17.18 -2.22 -5.54
CA ASP A 72 -18.09 -1.09 -5.47
C ASP A 72 -17.91 -0.28 -4.21
N LEU A 73 -16.83 -0.54 -3.46
CA LEU A 73 -16.59 0.17 -2.23
C LEU A 73 -16.51 1.67 -2.48
N ALA A 74 -17.14 2.45 -1.61
CA ALA A 74 -17.03 3.89 -1.69
C ALA A 74 -15.57 4.29 -1.52
N ILE A 75 -15.17 5.37 -2.16
CA ILE A 75 -13.79 5.83 -2.06
C ILE A 75 -13.40 6.09 -0.62
N LYS A 76 -14.33 6.63 0.17
CA LYS A 76 -14.10 6.82 1.60
C LYS A 76 -13.83 5.51 2.30
N GLY A 77 -14.59 4.47 1.95
CA GLY A 77 -14.39 3.15 2.53
C GLY A 77 -13.05 2.55 2.16
N ILE A 78 -12.62 2.76 0.93
CA ILE A 78 -11.30 2.30 0.51
C ILE A 78 -10.22 3.03 1.30
N ALA A 79 -10.35 4.35 1.44
CA ALA A 79 -9.40 5.13 2.21
C ALA A 79 -9.27 4.59 3.63
N GLU A 80 -10.40 4.32 4.26
CA GLU A 80 -10.41 3.81 5.62
C GLU A 80 -9.80 2.42 5.71
N SER A 81 -10.11 1.56 4.75
CA SER A 81 -9.57 0.19 4.78
C SER A 81 -8.07 0.17 4.58
N LEU A 82 -7.53 1.18 3.92
CA LEU A 82 -6.09 1.29 3.71
C LEU A 82 -5.40 2.12 4.80
N GLY A 83 -6.15 2.53 5.81
CA GLY A 83 -5.56 3.20 6.98
C GLY A 83 -5.38 4.69 6.86
N PHE A 84 -5.95 5.32 5.85
CA PHE A 84 -5.84 6.78 5.72
C PHE A 84 -6.81 7.46 6.69
N ALA A 85 -6.42 8.63 7.15
CA ALA A 85 -7.22 9.39 8.10
C ALA A 85 -8.56 9.80 7.51
N ASP A 86 -8.53 10.16 6.23
CA ASP A 86 -9.73 10.64 5.56
C ASP A 86 -9.56 10.44 4.06
N GLN A 87 -10.64 10.68 3.35
CA GLN A 87 -10.66 10.51 1.91
C GLN A 87 -9.70 11.47 1.21
N SER A 88 -9.56 12.66 1.76
CA SER A 88 -8.70 13.68 1.17
C SER A 88 -7.23 13.25 1.17
N SER A 89 -6.77 12.69 2.30
CA SER A 89 -5.40 12.20 2.40
C SER A 89 -5.14 11.08 1.40
N PHE A 90 -6.10 10.17 1.29
CA PHE A 90 -5.99 9.07 0.32
C PHE A 90 -5.95 9.63 -1.09
N GLY A 91 -6.80 10.60 -1.39
CA GLY A 91 -6.85 11.21 -2.72
C GLY A 91 -5.52 11.83 -3.12
N LYS A 92 -4.90 12.53 -2.19
CA LYS A 92 -3.59 13.15 -2.46
C LYS A 92 -2.53 12.09 -2.71
N PHE A 93 -2.52 11.05 -1.89
CA PHE A 93 -1.59 9.95 -2.05
C PHE A 93 -1.77 9.29 -3.42
N PHE A 94 -3.00 9.00 -3.76
CA PHE A 94 -3.31 8.31 -5.01
C PHE A 94 -2.96 9.16 -6.22
N LYS A 95 -3.32 10.44 -6.19
CA LYS A 95 -3.04 11.32 -7.31
C LYS A 95 -1.54 11.51 -7.50
N LYS A 96 -0.81 11.61 -6.40
CA LYS A 96 0.64 11.75 -6.49
C LYS A 96 1.26 10.51 -7.14
N GLY A 97 0.72 9.33 -6.84
CA GLY A 97 1.27 8.10 -7.36
C GLY A 97 0.82 7.73 -8.76
N THR A 98 -0.36 8.19 -9.19
CA THR A 98 -0.92 7.76 -10.46
C THR A 98 -1.16 8.91 -11.43
N GLY A 99 -1.20 10.13 -10.93
CA GLY A 99 -1.49 11.29 -11.77
C GLY A 99 -2.98 11.58 -11.90
N MET A 100 -3.86 10.76 -11.31
CA MET A 100 -5.29 11.02 -11.37
C MET A 100 -5.97 10.70 -10.05
N SER A 101 -7.13 11.32 -9.85
CA SER A 101 -7.88 11.11 -8.62
C SER A 101 -8.42 9.68 -8.57
N PRO A 102 -8.74 9.19 -7.36
CA PRO A 102 -9.35 7.86 -7.26
C PRO A 102 -10.64 7.73 -8.06
N LEU A 103 -11.47 8.77 -8.03
CA LEU A 103 -12.73 8.71 -8.76
C LEU A 103 -12.51 8.64 -10.26
N ASN A 104 -11.60 9.46 -10.77
CA ASN A 104 -11.31 9.42 -12.20
C ASN A 104 -10.73 8.09 -12.61
N PHE A 105 -9.86 7.56 -11.78
CA PHE A 105 -9.27 6.25 -12.04
C PHE A 105 -10.35 5.17 -12.11
N ARG A 106 -11.27 5.19 -11.15
CA ARG A 106 -12.36 4.21 -11.11
C ARG A 106 -13.23 4.32 -12.35
N ASN A 107 -13.63 5.53 -12.68
CA ASN A 107 -14.53 5.72 -13.84
C ASN A 107 -13.88 5.23 -15.11
N LYS A 108 -12.62 5.56 -15.30
CA LYS A 108 -11.92 5.14 -16.50
C LYS A 108 -11.79 3.62 -16.60
N ASN A 109 -11.47 2.99 -15.49
CA ASN A 109 -11.15 1.56 -15.50
C ASN A 109 -12.39 0.68 -15.46
N GLN A 110 -13.43 1.10 -14.76
CA GLN A 110 -14.66 0.31 -14.74
C GLN A 110 -15.37 0.38 -16.09
N THR A 111 -15.29 1.51 -16.74
CA THR A 111 -15.83 1.64 -18.08
C THR A 111 -15.11 0.70 -19.04
N SER A 112 -13.79 0.57 -18.89
CA SER A 112 -12.99 -0.29 -19.73
C SER A 112 -13.34 -1.77 -19.55
N ILE A 113 -13.75 -2.15 -18.35
CA ILE A 113 -14.08 -3.53 -18.04
C ILE A 113 -15.41 -3.93 -18.65
N GLU A 114 -16.33 -3.02 -18.68
CA GLU A 114 -17.63 -3.27 -19.26
C GLU A 114 -17.57 -3.34 -20.77
#